data_8f147863c1c117e709235a9bdcf8626f
#
_entry.id   8f147863c1c117e709235a9bdcf8626f
#
_cell.length_a   1.000
_cell.length_b   1.000
_cell.length_c   1.000
_cell.angle_alpha   90.00
_cell.angle_beta   90.00
_cell.angle_gamma   90.00
#
_symmetry.space_group_name_H-M   'P 1'
#
loop_
_entity.id
_entity.type
_entity.pdbx_description
1 polymer ?
#
loop_
_entity_poly.entity_id
_entity_poly.type
_entity_poly.pdbx_seq_one_letter_code
_entity_poly.pdbx_strand_id
1 'polypeptide(L)'
;MQTYDVQSVKINQPAARVFDYVSQPRHLQEWTNAFKSADESSAELVTPNGTVPIRLDTRANVDAGTVDWIMTFPDGSAGAAYSRVTPDVDDTAIFSFVLMAPPVPLEILEGALEEQKKILATELLALKEKMEE
;
A
#
# COMPACT_ATOMS: atom_id res chain seq x y z
N MET A 1 -22.09 4.86 3.48
CA MET A 1 -20.70 5.31 3.66
C MET A 1 -19.75 4.26 3.09
N GLN A 2 -18.78 4.71 2.33
CA GLN A 2 -17.78 3.80 1.77
C GLN A 2 -16.68 3.52 2.79
N THR A 3 -16.31 2.24 2.92
CA THR A 3 -15.28 1.81 3.87
C THR A 3 -13.98 1.39 3.20
N TYR A 4 -13.91 1.57 1.89
CA TYR A 4 -12.75 1.15 1.09
C TYR A 4 -12.65 1.98 -0.18
N ASP A 5 -11.47 1.90 -0.81
CA ASP A 5 -11.26 2.45 -2.15
C ASP A 5 -10.38 1.49 -2.92
N VAL A 6 -10.64 1.32 -4.21
CA VAL A 6 -9.85 0.47 -5.09
C VAL A 6 -9.26 1.32 -6.19
N GLN A 7 -7.95 1.28 -6.34
CA GLN A 7 -7.25 1.98 -7.41
C GLN A 7 -6.28 1.04 -8.09
N SER A 8 -5.92 1.34 -9.32
CA SER A 8 -4.96 0.56 -10.06
C SER A 8 -4.11 1.45 -10.94
N VAL A 9 -2.94 0.94 -11.31
CA VAL A 9 -2.04 1.60 -12.23
C VAL A 9 -1.43 0.54 -13.13
N LYS A 10 -1.28 0.86 -14.41
CA LYS A 10 -0.57 0.00 -15.34
C LYS A 10 0.91 0.36 -15.32
N ILE A 11 1.76 -0.63 -15.15
CA ILE A 11 3.20 -0.45 -15.08
C ILE A 11 3.85 -1.17 -16.26
N ASN A 12 4.67 -0.46 -17.00
CA ASN A 12 5.32 -0.98 -18.21
C ASN A 12 6.58 -1.78 -17.82
N GLN A 13 6.38 -2.83 -17.03
CA GLN A 13 7.39 -3.77 -16.60
C GLN A 13 6.76 -5.14 -16.42
N PRO A 14 7.52 -6.23 -16.53
CA PRO A 14 6.97 -7.58 -16.31
C PRO A 14 6.40 -7.75 -14.91
N ALA A 15 5.32 -8.52 -14.79
CA ALA A 15 4.65 -8.74 -13.52
C ALA A 15 5.60 -9.29 -12.45
N ALA A 16 6.50 -10.21 -12.81
CA ALA A 16 7.45 -10.77 -11.87
C ALA A 16 8.36 -9.70 -11.27
N ARG A 17 8.74 -8.72 -12.07
CA ARG A 17 9.61 -7.64 -11.62
C ARG A 17 8.88 -6.68 -10.69
N VAL A 18 7.64 -6.35 -11.03
CA VAL A 18 6.81 -5.49 -10.16
C VAL A 18 6.54 -6.19 -8.84
N PHE A 19 6.18 -7.47 -8.87
CA PHE A 19 5.94 -8.25 -7.67
C PHE A 19 7.17 -8.30 -6.77
N ASP A 20 8.33 -8.57 -7.34
CA ASP A 20 9.58 -8.65 -6.58
C ASP A 20 9.87 -7.35 -5.84
N TYR A 21 9.57 -6.22 -6.46
CA TYR A 21 9.78 -4.91 -5.83
C TYR A 21 8.76 -4.62 -4.74
N VAL A 22 7.46 -4.78 -5.03
CA VAL A 22 6.40 -4.37 -4.09
C VAL A 22 6.27 -5.33 -2.90
N SER A 23 6.74 -6.57 -3.04
CA SER A 23 6.67 -7.55 -1.95
C SER A 23 7.72 -7.32 -0.87
N GLN A 24 8.68 -6.43 -1.10
CA GLN A 24 9.73 -6.11 -0.13
C GLN A 24 9.28 -4.93 0.74
N PRO A 25 9.01 -5.15 2.04
CA PRO A 25 8.49 -4.07 2.89
C PRO A 25 9.44 -2.86 2.98
N ARG A 26 10.75 -3.08 2.88
CA ARG A 26 11.73 -1.99 2.90
C ARG A 26 11.57 -1.00 1.74
N HIS A 27 10.89 -1.39 0.66
CA HIS A 27 10.65 -0.50 -0.48
C HIS A 27 9.45 0.42 -0.26
N LEU A 28 8.61 0.15 0.75
CA LEU A 28 7.43 0.99 1.01
C LEU A 28 7.81 2.45 1.22
N GLN A 29 8.93 2.73 1.86
CA GLN A 29 9.38 4.10 2.08
C GLN A 29 9.82 4.80 0.80
N GLU A 30 10.04 4.05 -0.28
CA GLU A 30 10.51 4.61 -1.55
C GLU A 30 9.38 5.12 -2.44
N TRP A 31 8.17 4.58 -2.30
CA TRP A 31 7.06 4.98 -3.16
C TRP A 31 5.82 5.43 -2.40
N THR A 32 5.74 5.19 -1.09
CA THR A 32 4.58 5.64 -0.31
C THR A 32 4.91 6.88 0.50
N ASN A 33 3.88 7.67 0.82
CA ASN A 33 3.97 8.77 1.75
C ASN A 33 3.61 8.34 3.17
N ALA A 34 2.91 7.21 3.28
CA ALA A 34 2.42 6.70 4.57
C ALA A 34 3.54 6.14 5.45
N PHE A 35 4.60 5.61 4.85
CA PHE A 35 5.67 4.95 5.58
C PHE A 35 6.94 5.78 5.53
N LYS A 36 7.40 6.22 6.70
CA LYS A 36 8.70 6.86 6.83
C LYS A 36 9.82 5.82 6.71
N SER A 37 9.59 4.64 7.29
CA SER A 37 10.49 3.51 7.20
C SER A 37 9.71 2.22 7.40
N ALA A 38 10.24 1.12 6.88
CA ALA A 38 9.63 -0.19 7.05
C ALA A 38 10.69 -1.28 6.91
N ASP A 39 10.52 -2.35 7.68
CA ASP A 39 11.31 -3.58 7.56
C ASP A 39 10.37 -4.79 7.62
N GLU A 40 10.91 -5.98 7.84
CA GLU A 40 10.13 -7.22 7.76
C GLU A 40 9.06 -7.35 8.83
N SER A 41 9.18 -6.66 9.96
CA SER A 41 8.26 -6.84 11.10
C SER A 41 7.75 -5.54 11.69
N SER A 42 8.30 -4.40 11.30
CA SER A 42 7.92 -3.11 11.89
C SER A 42 7.99 -1.99 10.87
N ALA A 43 7.34 -0.88 11.19
CA ALA A 43 7.35 0.30 10.33
C ALA A 43 7.06 1.53 11.17
N GLU A 44 7.38 2.70 10.60
CA GLU A 44 6.97 3.99 11.16
C GLU A 44 5.97 4.63 10.19
N LEU A 45 4.76 4.84 10.67
CA LEU A 45 3.69 5.47 9.90
C LEU A 45 3.70 6.98 10.11
N VAL A 46 3.57 7.72 9.02
CA VAL A 46 3.44 9.18 9.07
C VAL A 46 1.98 9.53 9.31
N THR A 47 1.71 10.27 10.38
CA THR A 47 0.37 10.75 10.71
C THR A 47 0.40 12.27 10.89
N PRO A 48 -0.76 12.94 10.89
CA PRO A 48 -0.80 14.38 11.14
C PRO A 48 -0.18 14.79 12.48
N ASN A 49 -0.11 13.86 13.44
CA ASN A 49 0.42 14.10 14.78
C ASN A 49 1.86 13.60 14.96
N GLY A 50 2.54 13.28 13.86
CA GLY A 50 3.90 12.75 13.89
C GLY A 50 3.96 11.30 13.44
N THR A 51 5.09 10.65 13.66
CA THR A 51 5.25 9.25 13.28
C THR A 51 4.79 8.33 14.40
N VAL A 52 4.22 7.18 14.01
CA VAL A 52 3.72 6.16 14.95
C VAL A 52 4.41 4.84 14.62
N PRO A 53 5.04 4.19 15.61
CA PRO A 53 5.61 2.86 15.37
C PRO A 53 4.47 1.83 15.29
N ILE A 54 4.57 0.92 14.33
CA ILE A 54 3.58 -0.15 14.15
C ILE A 54 4.28 -1.47 13.91
N ARG A 55 3.57 -2.56 14.13
CA ARG A 55 3.98 -3.86 13.64
C ARG A 55 3.46 -4.00 12.21
N LEU A 56 4.30 -4.53 11.34
CA LEU A 56 3.94 -4.73 9.94
C LEU A 56 4.15 -6.20 9.60
N ASP A 57 3.07 -6.84 9.13
CA ASP A 57 3.13 -8.21 8.64
C ASP A 57 2.84 -8.15 7.13
N THR A 58 3.85 -8.44 6.33
CA THR A 58 3.73 -8.46 4.86
C THR A 58 3.49 -9.89 4.41
N ARG A 59 2.33 -10.15 3.82
CA ARG A 59 1.93 -11.48 3.35
C ARG A 59 1.96 -11.48 1.83
N ALA A 60 2.98 -12.10 1.28
CA ALA A 60 3.18 -12.16 -0.17
C ALA A 60 3.03 -13.58 -0.66
N ASN A 61 2.34 -13.73 -1.80
CA ASN A 61 2.16 -15.02 -2.48
C ASN A 61 2.53 -14.83 -3.94
N VAL A 62 3.68 -15.37 -4.33
CA VAL A 62 4.21 -15.18 -5.68
C VAL A 62 3.32 -15.81 -6.74
N ASP A 63 2.70 -16.95 -6.45
CA ASP A 63 1.86 -17.64 -7.42
C ASP A 63 0.57 -16.87 -7.70
N ALA A 64 -0.01 -16.28 -6.67
CA ALA A 64 -1.24 -15.48 -6.81
C ALA A 64 -0.94 -14.01 -7.20
N GLY A 65 0.29 -13.56 -7.01
CA GLY A 65 0.66 -12.17 -7.24
C GLY A 65 0.15 -11.21 -6.16
N THR A 66 -0.25 -11.73 -5.01
CA THR A 66 -0.84 -10.90 -3.95
C THR A 66 0.21 -10.46 -2.94
N VAL A 67 0.06 -9.22 -2.47
CA VAL A 67 0.87 -8.66 -1.38
C VAL A 67 -0.08 -7.92 -0.46
N ASP A 68 -0.24 -8.43 0.76
CA ASP A 68 -1.12 -7.86 1.75
C ASP A 68 -0.30 -7.33 2.92
N TRP A 69 -0.67 -6.16 3.43
CA TRP A 69 0.01 -5.54 4.57
C TRP A 69 -0.96 -5.45 5.72
N ILE A 70 -0.62 -6.12 6.83
CA ILE A 70 -1.42 -6.08 8.07
C ILE A 70 -0.63 -5.23 9.07
N MET A 71 -1.28 -4.17 9.56
CA MET A 71 -0.66 -3.21 10.46
C MET A 71 -1.30 -3.32 11.83
N THR A 72 -0.49 -3.43 12.88
CA THR A 72 -0.97 -3.44 14.26
C THR A 72 -0.45 -2.19 14.94
N PHE A 73 -1.37 -1.38 15.44
CA PHE A 73 -1.08 -0.11 16.10
C PHE A 73 -0.79 -0.30 17.59
N PRO A 74 -0.14 0.69 18.25
CA PRO A 74 0.20 0.56 19.67
C PRO A 74 -0.99 0.31 20.60
N ASP A 75 -2.18 0.77 20.22
CA ASP A 75 -3.39 0.56 21.02
C ASP A 75 -4.03 -0.81 20.78
N GLY A 76 -3.43 -1.66 19.96
CA GLY A 76 -3.93 -2.98 19.63
C GLY A 76 -4.88 -3.04 18.46
N SER A 77 -5.30 -1.90 17.92
CA SER A 77 -6.15 -1.89 16.73
C SER A 77 -5.35 -2.33 15.51
N ALA A 78 -6.03 -2.79 14.49
CA ALA A 78 -5.40 -3.30 13.27
C ALA A 78 -5.96 -2.60 12.04
N GLY A 79 -5.10 -2.43 11.04
CA GLY A 79 -5.48 -1.98 9.72
C GLY A 79 -4.93 -2.94 8.68
N ALA A 80 -5.43 -2.85 7.46
CA ALA A 80 -4.98 -3.70 6.39
C ALA A 80 -5.03 -2.97 5.06
N ALA A 81 -4.12 -3.35 4.17
CA ALA A 81 -4.16 -2.95 2.77
C ALA A 81 -3.88 -4.19 1.94
N TYR A 82 -4.57 -4.33 0.82
CA TYR A 82 -4.46 -5.51 -0.03
C TYR A 82 -4.05 -5.09 -1.42
N SER A 83 -3.22 -5.89 -2.06
CA SER A 83 -2.78 -5.56 -3.41
C SER A 83 -2.55 -6.81 -4.24
N ARG A 84 -2.54 -6.63 -5.55
CA ARG A 84 -2.25 -7.71 -6.47
C ARG A 84 -1.51 -7.17 -7.68
N VAL A 85 -0.50 -7.91 -8.12
CA VAL A 85 0.19 -7.68 -9.38
C VAL A 85 -0.37 -8.68 -10.39
N THR A 86 -0.99 -8.18 -11.45
CA THR A 86 -1.62 -9.00 -12.48
C THR A 86 -0.84 -8.84 -13.78
N PRO A 87 -0.42 -9.95 -14.43
CA PRO A 87 0.21 -9.85 -15.75
C PRO A 87 -0.77 -9.29 -16.78
N ASP A 88 -0.27 -8.47 -17.68
CA ASP A 88 -1.05 -7.88 -18.77
C ASP A 88 -0.32 -8.09 -20.09
N VAL A 89 -0.92 -7.61 -21.18
CA VAL A 89 -0.39 -7.78 -22.53
C VAL A 89 0.99 -7.12 -22.67
N ASP A 90 1.77 -7.61 -23.64
CA ASP A 90 3.09 -7.06 -23.98
C ASP A 90 4.06 -7.02 -22.80
N ASP A 91 3.98 -8.04 -21.92
CA ASP A 91 4.86 -8.19 -20.76
C ASP A 91 4.82 -6.98 -19.84
N THR A 92 3.62 -6.48 -19.60
CA THR A 92 3.35 -5.39 -18.66
C THR A 92 2.57 -5.92 -17.46
N ALA A 93 2.27 -5.06 -16.49
CA ALA A 93 1.58 -5.46 -15.27
C ALA A 93 0.55 -4.43 -14.85
N ILE A 94 -0.50 -4.90 -14.19
CA ILE A 94 -1.46 -4.03 -13.51
C ILE A 94 -1.23 -4.23 -12.02
N PHE A 95 -0.98 -3.15 -11.31
CA PHE A 95 -0.91 -3.18 -9.85
C PHE A 95 -2.21 -2.59 -9.31
N SER A 96 -3.00 -3.43 -8.65
CA SER A 96 -4.26 -3.01 -8.05
C SER A 96 -4.11 -3.00 -6.53
N PHE A 97 -4.77 -2.02 -5.90
CA PHE A 97 -4.62 -1.76 -4.46
C PHE A 97 -5.98 -1.51 -3.86
N VAL A 98 -6.28 -2.22 -2.77
CA VAL A 98 -7.49 -2.02 -2.00
C VAL A 98 -7.11 -1.31 -0.72
N LEU A 99 -7.50 -0.04 -0.64
CA LEU A 99 -7.29 0.78 0.55
C LEU A 99 -8.47 0.60 1.48
N MET A 100 -8.21 0.13 2.69
CA MET A 100 -9.25 -0.01 3.71
C MET A 100 -9.32 1.25 4.54
N ALA A 101 -10.52 1.62 4.97
CA ALA A 101 -10.71 2.79 5.82
C ALA A 101 -9.89 2.63 7.11
N PRO A 102 -9.28 3.73 7.61
CA PRO A 102 -8.49 3.66 8.84
C PRO A 102 -9.38 3.36 10.06
N PRO A 103 -8.81 2.81 11.14
CA PRO A 103 -9.56 2.52 12.37
C PRO A 103 -9.82 3.80 13.17
N VAL A 104 -10.70 4.66 12.65
CA VAL A 104 -11.07 5.93 13.27
C VAL A 104 -12.59 5.98 13.50
N PRO A 105 -13.08 6.85 14.40
CA PRO A 105 -14.50 6.99 14.62
C PRO A 105 -15.26 7.37 13.35
N LEU A 106 -16.54 6.97 13.26
CA LEU A 106 -17.36 7.18 12.08
C LEU A 106 -17.46 8.65 11.67
N GLU A 107 -17.50 9.55 12.65
CA GLU A 107 -17.65 10.99 12.39
C GLU A 107 -16.47 11.61 11.64
N ILE A 108 -15.31 10.95 11.65
CA ILE A 108 -14.13 11.44 10.91
C ILE A 108 -13.72 10.53 9.78
N LEU A 109 -14.36 9.38 9.66
CA LEU A 109 -13.98 8.32 8.72
C LEU A 109 -14.03 8.79 7.27
N GLU A 110 -15.10 9.47 6.90
CA GLU A 110 -15.32 9.90 5.52
C GLU A 110 -14.21 10.86 5.04
N GLY A 111 -13.89 11.86 5.88
CA GLY A 111 -12.83 12.80 5.55
C GLY A 111 -11.46 12.14 5.47
N ALA A 112 -11.17 11.23 6.40
CA ALA A 112 -9.89 10.52 6.41
C ALA A 112 -9.74 9.67 5.16
N LEU A 113 -10.78 8.96 4.76
CA LEU A 113 -10.72 8.12 3.56
C LEU A 113 -10.55 8.97 2.29
N GLU A 114 -11.26 10.08 2.17
CA GLU A 114 -11.13 10.96 1.01
C GLU A 114 -9.70 11.50 0.86
N GLU A 115 -9.08 11.87 1.97
CA GLU A 115 -7.70 12.34 1.95
C GLU A 115 -6.74 11.21 1.53
N GLN A 116 -6.95 10.02 2.07
CA GLN A 116 -6.10 8.86 1.75
C GLN A 116 -6.25 8.43 0.29
N LYS A 117 -7.43 8.58 -0.31
CA LYS A 117 -7.63 8.29 -1.73
C LYS A 117 -6.74 9.16 -2.61
N LYS A 118 -6.64 10.45 -2.29
CA LYS A 118 -5.81 11.39 -3.05
C LYS A 118 -4.33 11.04 -2.89
N ILE A 119 -3.91 10.70 -1.69
CA ILE A 119 -2.52 10.32 -1.41
C ILE A 119 -2.20 9.04 -2.16
N LEU A 120 -3.09 8.05 -2.13
CA LEU A 120 -2.87 6.77 -2.82
C LEU A 120 -2.68 6.97 -4.33
N ALA A 121 -3.50 7.83 -4.96
CA ALA A 121 -3.36 8.09 -6.38
C ALA A 121 -1.95 8.61 -6.70
N THR A 122 -1.42 9.49 -5.87
CA THR A 122 -0.06 10.02 -6.03
C THR A 122 0.99 8.94 -5.79
N GLU A 123 0.78 8.09 -4.78
CA GLU A 123 1.71 7.01 -4.47
C GLU A 123 1.79 5.98 -5.61
N LEU A 124 0.66 5.63 -6.21
CA LEU A 124 0.67 4.67 -7.32
C LEU A 124 1.39 5.24 -8.55
N LEU A 125 1.25 6.54 -8.81
CA LEU A 125 2.00 7.17 -9.89
C LEU A 125 3.49 7.19 -9.59
N ALA A 126 3.88 7.41 -8.32
CA ALA A 126 5.28 7.37 -7.91
C ALA A 126 5.86 5.96 -8.10
N LEU A 127 5.09 4.93 -7.77
CA LEU A 127 5.51 3.55 -7.99
C LEU A 127 5.72 3.27 -9.48
N LYS A 128 4.78 3.70 -10.31
CA LYS A 128 4.88 3.53 -11.76
C LYS A 128 6.15 4.18 -12.30
N GLU A 129 6.39 5.43 -11.94
CA GLU A 129 7.59 6.15 -12.38
C GLU A 129 8.86 5.45 -11.94
N LYS A 130 8.89 4.97 -10.69
CA LYS A 130 10.06 4.27 -10.14
C LYS A 130 10.33 2.97 -10.89
N MET A 131 9.30 2.21 -11.20
CA MET A 131 9.46 0.94 -11.91
C MET A 131 9.86 1.12 -13.36
N GLU A 132 9.48 2.24 -13.98
CA GLU A 132 9.74 2.50 -15.39
C GLU A 132 11.01 3.30 -15.65
N GLU A 133 11.77 3.61 -14.61
CA GLU A 133 13.06 4.27 -14.75
C GLU A 133 14.06 3.44 -15.54
#